data_b0041c6bba8860f8d8b27956197908cb
#
_entry.id   b0041c6bba8860f8d8b27956197908cb
#
_cell.length_a   1.000
_cell.length_b   1.000
_cell.length_c   1.000
_cell.angle_alpha   90.00
_cell.angle_beta   90.00
_cell.angle_gamma   90.00
#
_symmetry.space_group_name_H-M   'P 1'
#
loop_
_entity.id
_entity.type
_entity.pdbx_description
1 polymer ?
#
loop_
_entity_poly.entity_id
_entity_poly.type
_entity_poly.pdbx_seq_one_letter_code
_entity_poly.pdbx_strand_id
1 'polypeptide(L)'
;MFYGANRPGAKVSQGILDQFWLWSMQAGLKNAYDSIKAFSETDFTEDLKKFDVPTLVMHGEDDQIVPVKDSAKKSAKLIKGGQEIYYPGRPHGLTATHQDEVNADLLKFLKSVQKARKTAA
;
A
#
# COMPACT_ATOMS: atom_id res chain seq x y z
N MET A 1 -3.29 10.25 -11.57
CA MET A 1 -2.91 10.34 -10.13
C MET A 1 -2.54 8.98 -9.56
N PHE A 2 -3.42 7.96 -9.62
CA PHE A 2 -3.19 6.65 -8.97
C PHE A 2 -1.81 6.03 -9.26
N TYR A 3 -1.41 5.93 -10.52
CA TYR A 3 -0.10 5.42 -10.92
C TYR A 3 0.97 6.51 -11.09
N GLY A 4 0.69 7.74 -10.73
CA GLY A 4 1.63 8.84 -10.90
C GLY A 4 1.83 9.32 -12.33
N ALA A 5 0.98 8.92 -13.29
CA ALA A 5 1.09 9.30 -14.70
C ALA A 5 1.02 10.83 -14.94
N ASN A 6 0.52 11.59 -13.98
CA ASN A 6 0.48 13.05 -14.00
C ASN A 6 1.78 13.72 -13.50
N ARG A 7 2.83 12.94 -13.20
CA ARG A 7 4.12 13.47 -12.72
C ARG A 7 5.09 13.71 -13.88
N PRO A 8 5.94 14.73 -13.80
CA PRO A 8 7.01 14.91 -14.77
C PRO A 8 7.92 13.66 -14.83
N GLY A 9 8.20 13.18 -16.03
CA GLY A 9 9.04 12.01 -16.25
C GLY A 9 8.42 10.66 -15.89
N ALA A 10 7.11 10.61 -15.60
CA ALA A 10 6.41 9.35 -15.33
C ALA A 10 6.52 8.38 -16.51
N LYS A 11 6.81 7.11 -16.19
CA LYS A 11 6.86 6.01 -17.16
C LYS A 11 5.80 4.98 -16.80
N VAL A 12 4.55 5.27 -17.16
CA VAL A 12 3.41 4.38 -16.94
C VAL A 12 2.91 3.90 -18.30
N SER A 13 2.82 2.59 -18.51
CA SER A 13 2.35 2.07 -19.78
C SER A 13 0.85 2.38 -19.98
N GLN A 14 0.46 2.64 -21.22
CA GLN A 14 -0.95 2.86 -21.56
C GLN A 14 -1.80 1.63 -21.19
N GLY A 15 -1.27 0.42 -21.35
CA GLY A 15 -1.98 -0.81 -20.99
C GLY A 15 -2.35 -0.89 -19.49
N ILE A 16 -1.50 -0.41 -18.59
CA ILE A 16 -1.83 -0.32 -17.15
C ILE A 16 -2.97 0.66 -16.91
N LEU A 17 -2.98 1.80 -17.60
CA LEU A 17 -4.03 2.80 -17.48
C LEU A 17 -5.37 2.28 -18.01
N ASP A 18 -5.35 1.62 -19.16
CA ASP A 18 -6.53 1.03 -19.79
C ASP A 18 -7.11 -0.10 -18.95
N GLN A 19 -6.26 -0.95 -18.38
CA GLN A 19 -6.67 -2.03 -17.46
C GLN A 19 -7.33 -1.48 -16.20
N PHE A 20 -6.74 -0.45 -15.59
CA PHE A 20 -7.31 0.20 -14.41
C PHE A 20 -8.69 0.80 -14.72
N TRP A 21 -8.82 1.47 -15.86
CA TRP A 21 -10.10 2.03 -16.31
C TRP A 21 -11.13 0.93 -16.50
N LEU A 22 -10.78 -0.14 -17.21
CA LEU A 22 -11.68 -1.27 -17.49
C LEU A 22 -12.19 -1.92 -16.18
N TRP A 23 -11.29 -2.20 -15.24
CA TRP A 23 -11.67 -2.80 -13.96
C TRP A 23 -12.55 -1.86 -13.12
N SER A 24 -12.24 -0.58 -13.13
CA SER A 24 -13.07 0.43 -12.44
C SER A 24 -14.49 0.47 -12.98
N MET A 25 -14.65 0.37 -14.30
CA MET A 25 -15.96 0.34 -14.94
C MET A 25 -16.73 -0.96 -14.65
N GLN A 26 -16.02 -2.09 -14.53
CA GLN A 26 -16.64 -3.38 -14.19
C GLN A 26 -17.15 -3.45 -12.75
N ALA A 27 -16.56 -2.70 -11.82
CA ALA A 27 -16.98 -2.69 -10.41
C ALA A 27 -18.43 -2.25 -10.20
N GLY A 28 -18.92 -1.36 -11.06
CA GLY A 28 -20.24 -0.76 -10.95
C GLY A 28 -20.32 0.32 -9.87
N LEU A 29 -21.15 1.33 -10.12
CA LEU A 29 -21.24 2.53 -9.29
C LEU A 29 -21.59 2.22 -7.82
N LYS A 30 -22.58 1.35 -7.60
CA LYS A 30 -23.02 1.00 -6.24
C LYS A 30 -21.91 0.34 -5.42
N ASN A 31 -21.22 -0.65 -6.03
CA ASN A 31 -20.13 -1.35 -5.33
C ASN A 31 -18.95 -0.44 -5.04
N ALA A 32 -18.59 0.44 -5.98
CA ALA A 32 -17.54 1.44 -5.78
C ALA A 32 -17.91 2.41 -4.66
N TYR A 33 -19.14 2.91 -4.64
CA TYR A 33 -19.64 3.81 -3.60
C TYR A 33 -19.64 3.15 -2.22
N ASP A 34 -20.19 1.94 -2.10
CA ASP A 34 -20.27 1.22 -0.82
C ASP A 34 -18.86 0.89 -0.29
N SER A 35 -17.92 0.55 -1.18
CA SER A 35 -16.52 0.29 -0.81
C SER A 35 -15.82 1.55 -0.30
N ILE A 36 -16.00 2.69 -0.98
CA ILE A 36 -15.43 3.97 -0.55
C ILE A 36 -16.04 4.41 0.78
N LYS A 37 -17.34 4.23 0.96
CA LYS A 37 -18.03 4.52 2.22
C LYS A 37 -17.45 3.68 3.36
N ALA A 38 -17.36 2.36 3.18
CA ALA A 38 -16.76 1.47 4.18
C ALA A 38 -15.32 1.88 4.52
N PHE A 39 -14.50 2.18 3.51
CA PHE A 39 -13.11 2.64 3.69
C PHE A 39 -13.02 3.96 4.47
N SER A 40 -13.89 4.93 4.19
CA SER A 40 -13.81 6.27 4.78
C SER A 40 -14.46 6.39 6.17
N GLU A 41 -15.42 5.52 6.49
CA GLU A 41 -16.21 5.62 7.73
C GLU A 41 -15.80 4.58 8.80
N THR A 42 -14.97 3.58 8.46
CA THR A 42 -14.55 2.55 9.41
C THR A 42 -13.27 2.98 10.14
N ASP A 43 -13.31 3.04 11.46
CA ASP A 43 -12.14 3.29 12.30
C ASP A 43 -11.52 1.96 12.75
N PHE A 44 -10.29 1.69 12.31
CA PHE A 44 -9.50 0.51 12.69
C PHE A 44 -8.42 0.81 13.75
N THR A 45 -8.46 1.97 14.40
CA THR A 45 -7.43 2.41 15.35
C THR A 45 -7.18 1.36 16.45
N GLU A 46 -8.25 0.84 17.06
CA GLU A 46 -8.11 -0.15 18.14
C GLU A 46 -7.74 -1.55 17.61
N ASP A 47 -8.07 -1.86 16.37
CA ASP A 47 -7.69 -3.14 15.77
C ASP A 47 -6.20 -3.16 15.38
N LEU A 48 -5.66 -2.04 14.87
CA LEU A 48 -4.23 -1.91 14.57
C LEU A 48 -3.35 -2.10 15.83
N LYS A 49 -3.81 -1.66 17.00
CA LYS A 49 -3.10 -1.85 18.28
C LYS A 49 -3.03 -3.31 18.72
N LYS A 50 -3.93 -4.16 18.24
CA LYS A 50 -4.00 -5.60 18.55
C LYS A 50 -3.14 -6.46 17.63
N PHE A 51 -2.47 -5.88 16.65
CA PHE A 51 -1.60 -6.63 15.75
C PHE A 51 -0.47 -7.29 16.53
N ASP A 52 -0.41 -8.61 16.49
CA ASP A 52 0.56 -9.46 17.17
C ASP A 52 1.41 -10.31 16.22
N VAL A 53 1.25 -10.08 14.92
CA VAL A 53 1.98 -10.77 13.86
C VAL A 53 3.06 -9.87 13.25
N PRO A 54 4.15 -10.44 12.68
CA PRO A 54 5.13 -9.66 11.95
C PRO A 54 4.46 -8.84 10.85
N THR A 55 4.61 -7.53 10.91
CA THR A 55 3.91 -6.60 10.02
C THR A 55 4.91 -5.67 9.34
N LEU A 56 4.73 -5.48 8.04
CA LEU A 56 5.46 -4.51 7.23
C LEU A 56 4.47 -3.52 6.61
N VAL A 57 4.66 -2.24 6.88
CA VAL A 57 3.92 -1.12 6.27
C VAL A 57 4.76 -0.54 5.16
N MET A 58 4.25 -0.56 3.92
CA MET A 58 4.93 -0.03 2.73
C MET A 58 4.07 1.05 2.10
N HIS A 59 4.64 2.22 1.74
CA HIS A 59 3.86 3.31 1.17
C HIS A 59 4.69 4.26 0.30
N GLY A 60 4.10 4.78 -0.77
CA GLY A 60 4.71 5.81 -1.59
C GLY A 60 4.60 7.20 -0.96
N GLU A 61 5.70 7.93 -0.83
CA GLU A 61 5.64 9.27 -0.20
C GLU A 61 4.92 10.32 -1.05
N ASP A 62 4.80 10.08 -2.36
CA ASP A 62 4.05 10.94 -3.28
C ASP A 62 2.66 10.36 -3.61
N ASP A 63 2.08 9.61 -2.70
CA ASP A 63 0.71 9.13 -2.80
C ASP A 63 -0.28 10.29 -2.69
N GLN A 64 -0.95 10.60 -3.81
CA GLN A 64 -1.95 11.67 -3.91
C GLN A 64 -3.38 11.19 -3.68
N ILE A 65 -3.57 9.89 -3.53
CA ILE A 65 -4.89 9.28 -3.26
C ILE A 65 -5.08 9.14 -1.77
N VAL A 66 -4.09 8.52 -1.09
CA VAL A 66 -4.08 8.32 0.35
C VAL A 66 -2.75 8.86 0.90
N PRO A 67 -2.68 10.13 1.31
CA PRO A 67 -1.43 10.75 1.73
C PRO A 67 -0.76 9.97 2.87
N VAL A 68 0.53 9.68 2.72
CA VAL A 68 1.32 8.84 3.65
C VAL A 68 1.25 9.33 5.10
N LYS A 69 1.21 10.65 5.31
CA LYS A 69 1.14 11.27 6.65
C LYS A 69 -0.20 11.02 7.35
N ASP A 70 -1.28 10.82 6.56
CA ASP A 70 -2.63 10.66 7.06
C ASP A 70 -3.07 9.19 7.15
N SER A 71 -2.22 8.28 6.69
CA SER A 71 -2.47 6.83 6.60
C SER A 71 -1.33 6.01 7.18
N ALA A 72 -0.38 5.56 6.34
CA ALA A 72 0.67 4.61 6.72
C ALA A 72 1.50 5.06 7.94
N LYS A 73 1.87 6.35 8.01
CA LYS A 73 2.62 6.89 9.17
C LYS A 73 1.82 6.89 10.47
N LYS A 74 0.49 6.95 10.40
CA LYS A 74 -0.37 6.79 11.58
C LYS A 74 -0.53 5.32 11.95
N SER A 75 -0.80 4.45 10.97
CA SER A 75 -0.96 3.02 11.18
C SER A 75 0.30 2.37 11.74
N ALA A 76 1.47 2.68 11.19
CA ALA A 76 2.75 2.14 11.66
C ALA A 76 3.04 2.45 13.13
N LYS A 77 2.62 3.62 13.63
CA LYS A 77 2.78 4.00 15.05
C LYS A 77 1.89 3.20 16.01
N LEU A 78 0.79 2.64 15.51
CA LEU A 78 -0.15 1.85 16.30
C LEU A 78 0.24 0.38 16.36
N ILE A 79 0.92 -0.13 15.33
CA ILE A 79 1.31 -1.53 15.20
C ILE A 79 2.60 -1.78 15.99
N LYS A 80 2.51 -2.50 17.09
CA LYS A 80 3.66 -2.80 17.94
C LYS A 80 4.68 -3.69 17.20
N GLY A 81 5.90 -3.20 17.04
CA GLY A 81 6.98 -3.94 16.35
C GLY A 81 6.81 -4.01 14.84
N GLY A 82 5.91 -3.23 14.26
CA GLY A 82 5.79 -3.08 12.83
C GLY A 82 7.05 -2.47 12.20
N GLN A 83 7.41 -2.97 11.02
CA GLN A 83 8.45 -2.39 10.18
C GLN A 83 7.80 -1.45 9.17
N GLU A 84 8.51 -0.40 8.75
CA GLU A 84 7.99 0.57 7.81
C GLU A 84 9.01 0.90 6.72
N ILE A 85 8.54 1.00 5.48
CA ILE A 85 9.34 1.43 4.33
C ILE A 85 8.52 2.47 3.56
N TYR A 86 9.11 3.64 3.38
CA TYR A 86 8.53 4.73 2.60
C TYR A 86 9.36 4.96 1.34
N TYR A 87 8.68 5.06 0.20
CA TYR A 87 9.31 5.18 -1.11
C TYR A 87 9.23 6.61 -1.62
N PRO A 88 10.33 7.39 -1.59
CA PRO A 88 10.35 8.77 -2.04
C PRO A 88 9.88 8.93 -3.48
N GLY A 89 8.95 9.84 -3.74
CA GLY A 89 8.44 10.13 -5.07
C GLY A 89 7.59 9.02 -5.71
N ARG A 90 7.24 7.96 -4.98
CA ARG A 90 6.41 6.88 -5.53
C ARG A 90 4.92 7.15 -5.31
N PRO A 91 4.07 6.82 -6.32
CA PRO A 91 2.62 7.04 -6.28
C PRO A 91 1.89 5.95 -5.50
N HIS A 92 0.57 6.08 -5.39
CA HIS A 92 -0.31 5.08 -4.78
C HIS A 92 -0.15 3.69 -5.41
N GLY A 93 -0.16 3.60 -6.72
CA GLY A 93 -0.02 2.35 -7.47
C GLY A 93 1.42 1.85 -7.65
N LEU A 94 2.32 2.12 -6.68
CA LEU A 94 3.75 1.77 -6.76
C LEU A 94 3.99 0.27 -6.96
N THR A 95 3.12 -0.60 -6.50
CA THR A 95 3.22 -2.05 -6.69
C THR A 95 3.17 -2.47 -8.16
N ALA A 96 2.55 -1.67 -9.02
CA ALA A 96 2.49 -1.91 -10.46
C ALA A 96 3.58 -1.13 -11.23
N THR A 97 3.97 0.06 -10.75
CA THR A 97 4.91 0.94 -11.46
C THR A 97 6.35 0.81 -11.00
N HIS A 98 6.57 0.31 -9.78
CA HIS A 98 7.88 0.13 -9.13
C HIS A 98 8.00 -1.25 -8.49
N GLN A 99 7.47 -2.25 -9.17
CA GLN A 99 7.32 -3.63 -8.69
C GLN A 99 8.63 -4.27 -8.24
N ASP A 100 9.75 -4.00 -8.93
CA ASP A 100 11.03 -4.63 -8.61
C ASP A 100 11.54 -4.17 -7.24
N GLU A 101 11.43 -2.86 -6.96
CA GLU A 101 11.80 -2.25 -5.67
C GLU A 101 10.91 -2.80 -4.53
N VAL A 102 9.59 -2.77 -4.73
CA VAL A 102 8.61 -3.25 -3.76
C VAL A 102 8.77 -4.74 -3.48
N ASN A 103 8.92 -5.56 -4.53
CA ASN A 103 9.06 -7.00 -4.40
C ASN A 103 10.38 -7.40 -3.71
N ALA A 104 11.48 -6.68 -3.96
CA ALA A 104 12.75 -6.92 -3.29
C ALA A 104 12.63 -6.71 -1.77
N ASP A 105 12.01 -5.62 -1.34
CA ASP A 105 11.82 -5.32 0.08
C ASP A 105 10.83 -6.27 0.74
N LEU A 106 9.72 -6.60 0.07
CA LEU A 106 8.76 -7.58 0.56
C LEU A 106 9.42 -8.95 0.74
N LEU A 107 10.21 -9.41 -0.23
CA LEU A 107 10.92 -10.68 -0.14
C LEU A 107 11.94 -10.69 1.00
N LYS A 108 12.65 -9.59 1.21
CA LYS A 108 13.58 -9.41 2.33
C LYS A 108 12.86 -9.54 3.67
N PHE A 109 11.71 -8.89 3.83
CA PHE A 109 10.88 -9.00 5.02
C PHE A 109 10.43 -10.44 5.26
N LEU A 110 9.85 -11.11 4.27
CA LEU A 110 9.38 -12.50 4.39
C LEU A 110 10.51 -13.46 4.79
N LYS A 111 11.70 -13.32 4.20
CA LYS A 111 12.88 -14.12 4.57
C LYS A 111 13.31 -13.86 6.02
N SER A 112 13.25 -12.62 6.50
CA SER A 112 13.58 -12.28 7.89
C SER A 112 12.64 -12.94 8.89
N VAL A 113 11.33 -12.92 8.60
CA VAL A 113 10.29 -13.59 9.41
C VAL A 113 10.49 -15.11 9.46
N GLN A 114 10.79 -15.72 8.31
CA GLN A 114 11.04 -17.17 8.24
C GLN A 114 12.27 -17.56 9.06
N LYS A 115 13.35 -16.75 9.00
CA LYS A 115 14.56 -16.98 9.79
C LYS A 115 14.28 -16.90 11.28
N ALA A 116 13.56 -15.87 11.71
CA ALA A 116 13.20 -15.69 13.14
C ALA A 116 12.39 -16.87 13.68
N ARG A 117 11.42 -17.38 12.90
CA ARG A 117 10.62 -18.56 13.28
C ARG A 117 11.47 -19.83 13.45
N LYS A 118 12.45 -20.05 12.57
CA LYS A 118 13.35 -21.22 12.65
C LYS A 118 14.31 -21.16 13.84
N THR A 119 14.62 -19.98 14.33
CA THR A 119 15.52 -19.78 15.49
C THR A 119 14.76 -19.91 16.81
N ALA A 120 13.44 -19.73 16.80
CA ALA A 120 12.57 -19.80 17.97
C ALA A 120 11.95 -21.18 18.21
N ALA A 121 12.12 -22.11 17.27
CA ALA A 121 11.68 -23.50 17.34
C ALA A 121 12.82 -24.45 17.71
#